data_66b65f2def12d0a8369efd74b5a1f6f8
#
_entry.id   66b65f2def12d0a8369efd74b5a1f6f8
#
_cell.length_a   1.000
_cell.length_b   1.000
_cell.length_c   1.000
_cell.angle_alpha   90.00
_cell.angle_beta   90.00
_cell.angle_gamma   90.00
#
_symmetry.space_group_name_H-M   'P 1'
#
loop_
_entity.id
_entity.type
_entity.pdbx_description
1 polymer ?
#
loop_
_entity_poly.entity_id
_entity_poly.type
_entity_poly.pdbx_seq_one_letter_code
_entity_poly.pdbx_strand_id
1 'polypeptide(L)'
;MKQVWMGGVALATAMLCVAPGLVHAQEDVTVTDKSFGCIRDGTKVRNTYIRNADPQRLAEAVRVLRDRVANTEYPVGTFLQLVPGEAMVKHPKAKFPETNGWEFFSLELATALPPDPSPPATRIKARGDKVVNFQGVTCLSCHIPAARYDFVCEQGHGCAPIPIDDKKIAELQGMDPRCPSNKAGKP
;
A
#
# COMPACT_ATOMS: atom_id res chain seq x y z
N MET A 1 36.86 -37.89 -67.42
CA MET A 1 37.14 -36.82 -66.45
C MET A 1 35.81 -36.36 -65.87
N LYS A 2 35.48 -36.72 -64.64
CA LYS A 2 34.24 -36.33 -63.91
C LYS A 2 34.64 -35.35 -62.82
N GLN A 3 34.21 -34.12 -62.88
CA GLN A 3 34.36 -33.11 -61.81
C GLN A 3 33.25 -33.28 -60.80
N VAL A 4 33.66 -33.44 -59.54
CA VAL A 4 32.75 -33.47 -58.37
C VAL A 4 32.72 -32.07 -57.76
N TRP A 5 31.54 -31.47 -57.75
CA TRP A 5 31.30 -30.22 -57.03
C TRP A 5 30.97 -30.55 -55.55
N MET A 6 31.79 -30.05 -54.66
CA MET A 6 31.52 -30.08 -53.21
C MET A 6 30.77 -28.80 -52.87
N GLY A 7 29.48 -28.93 -52.54
CA GLY A 7 28.66 -27.82 -52.02
C GLY A 7 28.95 -27.60 -50.53
N GLY A 8 29.52 -26.46 -50.16
CA GLY A 8 29.67 -26.04 -48.78
C GLY A 8 28.36 -25.55 -48.21
N VAL A 9 27.88 -26.17 -47.13
CA VAL A 9 26.76 -25.69 -46.33
C VAL A 9 27.28 -24.68 -45.31
N ALA A 10 26.95 -23.39 -45.47
CA ALA A 10 27.23 -22.37 -44.49
C ALA A 10 26.17 -22.42 -43.40
N LEU A 11 26.54 -22.84 -42.19
CA LEU A 11 25.71 -22.68 -41.00
C LEU A 11 25.76 -21.23 -40.53
N ALA A 12 24.66 -20.49 -40.69
CA ALA A 12 24.47 -19.17 -40.11
C ALA A 12 24.05 -19.36 -38.65
N THR A 13 24.97 -19.08 -37.73
CA THR A 13 24.69 -19.05 -36.29
C THR A 13 24.00 -17.70 -35.96
N ALA A 14 22.67 -17.75 -35.74
CA ALA A 14 21.92 -16.60 -35.28
C ALA A 14 22.25 -16.35 -33.78
N MET A 15 23.00 -15.29 -33.51
CA MET A 15 23.30 -14.83 -32.16
C MET A 15 22.10 -14.07 -31.62
N LEU A 16 21.29 -14.71 -30.76
CA LEU A 16 20.23 -14.04 -30.01
C LEU A 16 20.86 -13.07 -29.03
N CYS A 17 20.83 -11.77 -29.33
CA CYS A 17 21.07 -10.73 -28.36
C CYS A 17 19.89 -10.66 -27.39
N VAL A 18 20.05 -11.29 -26.21
CA VAL A 18 19.17 -11.04 -25.08
C VAL A 18 19.47 -9.65 -24.55
N ALA A 19 18.60 -8.68 -24.85
CA ALA A 19 18.71 -7.36 -24.26
C ALA A 19 18.58 -7.48 -22.72
N PRO A 20 19.51 -6.89 -21.94
CA PRO A 20 19.35 -6.87 -20.49
C PRO A 20 18.06 -6.12 -20.16
N GLY A 21 17.10 -6.81 -19.57
CA GLY A 21 15.89 -6.19 -19.04
C GLY A 21 16.30 -5.09 -18.08
N LEU A 22 15.85 -3.86 -18.32
CA LEU A 22 16.01 -2.75 -17.41
C LEU A 22 15.30 -3.13 -16.10
N VAL A 23 16.07 -3.60 -15.12
CA VAL A 23 15.62 -3.71 -13.75
C VAL A 23 15.40 -2.28 -13.27
N HIS A 24 14.18 -1.79 -13.35
CA HIS A 24 13.81 -0.53 -12.72
C HIS A 24 14.00 -0.74 -11.22
N ALA A 25 15.05 -0.12 -10.66
CA ALA A 25 15.17 -0.01 -9.21
C ALA A 25 13.85 0.61 -8.71
N GLN A 26 13.14 -0.09 -7.83
CA GLN A 26 11.92 0.45 -7.23
C GLN A 26 12.33 1.69 -6.43
N GLU A 27 11.84 2.86 -6.88
CA GLU A 27 12.15 4.13 -6.23
C GLU A 27 11.67 4.11 -4.77
N ASP A 28 12.48 4.67 -3.89
CA ASP A 28 12.14 4.79 -2.48
C ASP A 28 10.95 5.75 -2.30
N VAL A 29 10.01 5.37 -1.46
CA VAL A 29 8.80 6.16 -1.21
C VAL A 29 9.09 7.17 -0.11
N THR A 30 9.05 8.46 -0.43
CA THR A 30 9.13 9.53 0.57
C THR A 30 7.78 9.75 1.21
N VAL A 31 7.68 9.53 2.52
CA VAL A 31 6.45 9.73 3.30
C VAL A 31 6.64 10.87 4.28
N THR A 32 5.77 11.86 4.19
CA THR A 32 5.70 13.04 5.05
C THR A 32 4.29 13.23 5.59
N ASP A 33 4.08 14.19 6.48
CA ASP A 33 2.75 14.56 6.97
C ASP A 33 1.77 14.86 5.82
N LYS A 34 2.25 15.48 4.75
CA LYS A 34 1.45 15.81 3.56
C LYS A 34 1.01 14.58 2.75
N SER A 35 1.63 13.41 3.00
CA SER A 35 1.24 12.16 2.33
C SER A 35 -0.11 11.63 2.80
N PHE A 36 -0.64 12.14 3.92
CA PHE A 36 -1.87 11.68 4.54
C PHE A 36 -2.97 12.75 4.47
N GLY A 37 -3.69 12.79 3.37
CA GLY A 37 -4.90 13.60 3.18
C GLY A 37 -6.17 12.91 3.70
N CYS A 38 -7.34 13.36 3.22
CA CYS A 38 -8.62 12.72 3.51
C CYS A 38 -8.57 11.22 3.17
N ILE A 39 -8.96 10.37 4.11
CA ILE A 39 -8.96 8.92 3.88
C ILE A 39 -9.84 8.54 2.67
N ARG A 40 -10.94 9.28 2.44
CA ARG A 40 -11.90 9.05 1.36
C ARG A 40 -11.39 9.43 -0.04
N ASP A 41 -10.21 10.05 -0.15
CA ASP A 41 -9.55 10.27 -1.45
C ASP A 41 -8.97 8.98 -2.04
N GLY A 42 -8.89 7.91 -1.24
CA GLY A 42 -8.50 6.59 -1.67
C GLY A 42 -9.62 5.78 -2.32
N THR A 43 -9.25 4.73 -3.04
CA THR A 43 -10.19 3.72 -3.54
C THR A 43 -10.61 2.81 -2.40
N LYS A 44 -11.92 2.72 -2.13
CA LYS A 44 -12.43 1.85 -1.06
C LYS A 44 -12.61 0.42 -1.54
N VAL A 45 -12.01 -0.53 -0.81
CA VAL A 45 -12.26 -1.98 -0.98
C VAL A 45 -12.66 -2.52 0.40
N ARG A 46 -13.91 -2.96 0.52
CA ARG A 46 -14.53 -3.30 1.82
C ARG A 46 -14.39 -2.13 2.80
N ASN A 47 -13.67 -2.31 3.91
CA ASN A 47 -13.44 -1.26 4.90
C ASN A 47 -12.11 -0.51 4.72
N THR A 48 -11.24 -0.96 3.82
CA THR A 48 -9.91 -0.39 3.63
C THR A 48 -9.87 0.58 2.47
N TYR A 49 -9.26 1.74 2.68
CA TYR A 49 -8.94 2.70 1.61
C TYR A 49 -7.52 2.49 1.13
N ILE A 50 -7.37 2.47 -0.21
CA ILE A 50 -6.11 2.23 -0.91
C ILE A 50 -5.76 3.46 -1.73
N ARG A 51 -4.47 3.83 -1.72
CA ARG A 51 -3.89 4.82 -2.63
C ARG A 51 -2.56 4.33 -3.17
N ASN A 52 -2.26 4.73 -4.39
CA ASN A 52 -0.95 4.69 -5.01
C ASN A 52 -0.90 5.82 -6.03
N ALA A 53 0.23 6.53 -6.13
CA ALA A 53 0.36 7.63 -7.09
C ALA A 53 0.39 7.13 -8.55
N ASP A 54 0.84 5.88 -8.76
CA ASP A 54 0.83 5.21 -10.06
C ASP A 54 -0.52 4.50 -10.26
N PRO A 55 -1.30 4.85 -11.29
CA PRO A 55 -2.61 4.23 -11.54
C PRO A 55 -2.56 2.73 -11.81
N GLN A 56 -1.49 2.21 -12.42
CA GLN A 56 -1.33 0.78 -12.70
C GLN A 56 -1.06 0.03 -11.41
N ARG A 57 -0.18 0.57 -10.56
CA ARG A 57 0.09 0.02 -9.22
C ARG A 57 -1.14 0.13 -8.32
N LEU A 58 -1.93 1.20 -8.44
CA LEU A 58 -3.20 1.30 -7.72
C LEU A 58 -4.17 0.18 -8.13
N ALA A 59 -4.34 -0.04 -9.43
CA ALA A 59 -5.21 -1.10 -9.94
C ALA A 59 -4.76 -2.48 -9.43
N GLU A 60 -3.46 -2.74 -9.43
CA GLU A 60 -2.87 -3.97 -8.89
C GLU A 60 -3.10 -4.09 -7.37
N ALA A 61 -2.83 -3.05 -6.59
CA ALA A 61 -3.07 -3.06 -5.15
C ALA A 61 -4.54 -3.34 -4.81
N VAL A 62 -5.47 -2.74 -5.56
CA VAL A 62 -6.92 -2.99 -5.43
C VAL A 62 -7.24 -4.45 -5.75
N ARG A 63 -6.63 -5.03 -6.78
CA ARG A 63 -6.79 -6.44 -7.13
C ARG A 63 -6.30 -7.35 -6.01
N VAL A 64 -5.06 -7.12 -5.52
CA VAL A 64 -4.47 -7.92 -4.43
C VAL A 64 -5.37 -7.91 -3.20
N LEU A 65 -5.86 -6.74 -2.77
CA LEU A 65 -6.74 -6.64 -1.60
C LEU A 65 -8.09 -7.31 -1.84
N ARG A 66 -8.67 -7.18 -3.04
CA ARG A 66 -9.96 -7.77 -3.39
C ARG A 66 -9.91 -9.29 -3.43
N ASP A 67 -8.90 -9.83 -4.10
CA ASP A 67 -8.82 -11.26 -4.42
C ASP A 67 -8.27 -12.09 -3.26
N ARG A 68 -7.58 -11.48 -2.30
CA ARG A 68 -7.05 -12.12 -1.09
C ARG A 68 -6.18 -13.34 -1.37
N VAL A 69 -5.36 -13.26 -2.42
CA VAL A 69 -4.50 -14.38 -2.82
C VAL A 69 -3.26 -14.41 -1.96
N ALA A 70 -3.02 -15.54 -1.29
CA ALA A 70 -1.80 -15.73 -0.50
C ALA A 70 -0.55 -15.68 -1.39
N ASN A 71 0.57 -15.22 -0.81
CA ASN A 71 1.87 -15.09 -1.48
C ASN A 71 1.84 -14.09 -2.67
N THR A 72 0.96 -13.11 -2.59
CA THR A 72 0.91 -11.98 -3.52
C THR A 72 1.30 -10.71 -2.77
N GLU A 73 2.22 -9.94 -3.32
CA GLU A 73 2.72 -8.71 -2.69
C GLU A 73 2.00 -7.47 -3.23
N TYR A 74 1.87 -6.46 -2.38
CA TYR A 74 1.40 -5.14 -2.81
C TYR A 74 2.52 -4.38 -3.51
N PRO A 75 2.21 -3.61 -4.56
CA PRO A 75 3.18 -2.74 -5.23
C PRO A 75 3.76 -1.68 -4.28
N VAL A 76 5.03 -1.36 -4.46
CA VAL A 76 5.68 -0.23 -3.76
C VAL A 76 4.91 1.07 -4.03
N GLY A 77 4.81 1.91 -2.99
CA GLY A 77 4.01 3.14 -3.03
C GLY A 77 2.54 2.96 -2.67
N THR A 78 2.12 1.74 -2.30
CA THR A 78 0.76 1.50 -1.82
C THR A 78 0.58 2.01 -0.40
N PHE A 79 -0.47 2.81 -0.19
CA PHE A 79 -0.95 3.26 1.11
C PHE A 79 -2.23 2.51 1.45
N LEU A 80 -2.33 1.97 2.65
CA LEU A 80 -3.53 1.34 3.19
C LEU A 80 -3.96 2.03 4.46
N GLN A 81 -5.24 2.35 4.58
CA GLN A 81 -5.85 2.90 5.79
C GLN A 81 -7.20 2.26 6.06
N LEU A 82 -7.38 1.73 7.27
CA LEU A 82 -8.66 1.24 7.77
C LEU A 82 -9.39 2.35 8.53
N VAL A 83 -8.66 3.08 9.36
CA VAL A 83 -9.12 4.21 10.16
C VAL A 83 -8.24 5.44 9.91
N PRO A 84 -8.75 6.66 10.12
CA PRO A 84 -7.99 7.88 9.80
C PRO A 84 -6.67 8.02 10.55
N GLY A 85 -6.58 7.51 11.79
CA GLY A 85 -5.42 7.65 12.67
C GLY A 85 -4.28 6.65 12.45
N GLU A 86 -4.47 5.67 11.57
CA GLU A 86 -3.49 4.61 11.32
C GLU A 86 -3.31 4.39 9.83
N ALA A 87 -2.08 4.06 9.41
CA ALA A 87 -1.76 3.77 8.03
C ALA A 87 -0.62 2.76 7.90
N MET A 88 -0.57 2.08 6.75
CA MET A 88 0.57 1.31 6.29
C MET A 88 1.03 1.84 4.94
N VAL A 89 2.34 1.89 4.70
CA VAL A 89 2.92 2.29 3.41
C VAL A 89 3.93 1.26 2.95
N LYS A 90 3.77 0.80 1.71
CA LYS A 90 4.67 -0.18 1.10
C LYS A 90 5.89 0.51 0.51
N HIS A 91 7.05 0.19 1.03
CA HIS A 91 8.38 0.56 0.53
C HIS A 91 9.04 -0.63 -0.17
N PRO A 92 10.20 -0.42 -0.83
CA PRO A 92 11.06 -1.52 -1.22
C PRO A 92 11.41 -2.40 0.00
N LYS A 93 11.37 -3.71 -0.18
CA LYS A 93 11.58 -4.69 0.90
C LYS A 93 12.85 -4.46 1.70
N ALA A 94 13.93 -4.01 1.05
CA ALA A 94 15.21 -3.74 1.70
C ALA A 94 15.13 -2.66 2.80
N LYS A 95 14.13 -1.77 2.75
CA LYS A 95 13.97 -0.70 3.74
C LYS A 95 13.35 -1.19 5.05
N PHE A 96 12.40 -2.11 4.98
CA PHE A 96 11.73 -2.72 6.14
C PHE A 96 11.64 -4.24 5.93
N PRO A 97 12.76 -4.99 6.03
CA PRO A 97 12.80 -6.41 5.68
C PRO A 97 11.89 -7.28 6.57
N GLU A 98 11.73 -6.93 7.85
CA GLU A 98 10.92 -7.68 8.81
C GLU A 98 9.42 -7.65 8.48
N THR A 99 8.99 -6.64 7.74
CA THR A 99 7.58 -6.43 7.37
C THR A 99 7.37 -6.54 5.87
N ASN A 100 8.30 -7.14 5.15
CA ASN A 100 8.28 -7.20 3.69
C ASN A 100 8.12 -5.82 3.02
N GLY A 101 8.73 -4.78 3.59
CA GLY A 101 8.68 -3.41 3.08
C GLY A 101 7.55 -2.55 3.65
N TRP A 102 6.68 -3.05 4.52
CA TRP A 102 5.65 -2.23 5.14
C TRP A 102 6.19 -1.38 6.28
N GLU A 103 5.90 -0.09 6.21
CA GLU A 103 6.08 0.85 7.31
C GLU A 103 4.71 1.20 7.91
N PHE A 104 4.59 1.12 9.22
CA PHE A 104 3.37 1.48 9.96
C PHE A 104 3.42 2.91 10.44
N PHE A 105 2.25 3.54 10.55
CA PHE A 105 2.10 4.93 10.99
C PHE A 105 0.98 5.05 11.99
N SER A 106 1.25 5.81 13.07
CA SER A 106 0.24 6.41 13.92
C SER A 106 0.18 7.90 13.60
N LEU A 107 -1.02 8.39 13.30
CA LEU A 107 -1.26 9.74 12.83
C LEU A 107 -2.03 10.53 13.89
N GLU A 108 -1.56 11.74 14.16
CA GLU A 108 -2.30 12.72 14.91
C GLU A 108 -3.09 13.59 13.92
N LEU A 109 -4.40 13.60 14.10
CA LEU A 109 -5.31 14.37 13.28
C LEU A 109 -5.64 15.65 14.03
N ALA A 110 -5.10 16.78 13.55
CA ALA A 110 -5.48 18.06 14.10
C ALA A 110 -6.96 18.31 13.77
N THR A 111 -7.77 18.48 14.80
CA THR A 111 -9.08 19.11 14.65
C THR A 111 -8.82 20.58 14.32
N ALA A 112 -9.33 21.05 13.17
CA ALA A 112 -9.23 22.46 12.84
C ALA A 112 -9.83 23.28 13.97
N LEU A 113 -8.99 24.02 14.68
CA LEU A 113 -9.46 25.04 15.62
C LEU A 113 -9.80 26.26 14.78
N PRO A 114 -11.03 26.78 14.86
CA PRO A 114 -11.34 28.06 14.23
C PRO A 114 -10.40 29.16 14.77
N PRO A 115 -9.87 30.09 13.95
CA PRO A 115 -10.36 30.46 12.62
C PRO A 115 -9.43 30.07 11.45
N ASP A 116 -8.57 29.04 11.57
CA ASP A 116 -7.65 28.70 10.49
C ASP A 116 -8.39 27.96 9.35
N PRO A 117 -8.50 28.56 8.14
CA PRO A 117 -9.13 27.92 6.99
C PRO A 117 -8.26 26.82 6.35
N SER A 118 -7.05 26.59 6.85
CA SER A 118 -6.17 25.55 6.35
C SER A 118 -6.79 24.16 6.63
N PRO A 119 -6.71 23.22 5.69
CA PRO A 119 -7.18 21.86 5.97
C PRO A 119 -6.45 21.31 7.19
N PRO A 120 -7.15 20.58 8.08
CA PRO A 120 -6.56 19.99 9.27
C PRO A 120 -5.28 19.24 8.90
N ALA A 121 -4.17 19.66 9.48
CA ALA A 121 -2.89 19.05 9.18
C ALA A 121 -2.82 17.68 9.83
N THR A 122 -2.39 16.69 9.08
CA THR A 122 -1.92 15.43 9.65
C THR A 122 -0.52 15.63 10.19
N ARG A 123 -0.24 15.07 11.35
CA ARG A 123 1.10 14.91 11.87
C ARG A 123 1.41 13.43 12.06
N ILE A 124 2.55 12.97 11.56
CA ILE A 124 3.06 11.63 11.87
C ILE A 124 3.49 11.64 13.35
N LYS A 125 2.71 10.98 14.20
CA LYS A 125 2.99 10.85 15.63
C LYS A 125 4.08 9.81 15.88
N ALA A 126 4.01 8.67 15.16
CA ALA A 126 4.99 7.60 15.20
C ALA A 126 5.03 6.89 13.85
N ARG A 127 6.20 6.34 13.50
CA ARG A 127 6.40 5.58 12.26
C ARG A 127 7.41 4.44 12.45
N GLY A 128 7.35 3.42 11.58
CA GLY A 128 8.24 2.27 11.55
C GLY A 128 7.58 0.98 12.03
N ASP A 129 8.39 -0.04 12.30
CA ASP A 129 7.96 -1.38 12.72
C ASP A 129 7.51 -1.45 14.19
N LYS A 130 7.94 -0.49 15.02
CA LYS A 130 7.65 -0.44 16.47
C LYS A 130 6.46 0.44 16.85
N VAL A 131 5.70 0.91 15.86
CA VAL A 131 4.51 1.73 16.12
C VAL A 131 3.51 0.93 16.97
N VAL A 132 2.98 1.61 17.98
CA VAL A 132 1.97 1.06 18.89
C VAL A 132 0.61 1.66 18.52
N ASN A 133 -0.41 0.80 18.41
CA ASN A 133 -1.78 1.23 18.15
C ASN A 133 -2.43 1.83 19.42
N PHE A 134 -3.68 2.25 19.31
CA PHE A 134 -4.44 2.83 20.43
C PHE A 134 -4.66 1.87 21.62
N GLN A 135 -4.46 0.57 21.43
CA GLN A 135 -4.56 -0.45 22.48
C GLN A 135 -3.23 -0.73 23.19
N GLY A 136 -2.15 -0.05 22.83
CA GLY A 136 -0.81 -0.31 23.39
C GLY A 136 -0.11 -1.53 22.80
N VAL A 137 -0.62 -2.10 21.70
CA VAL A 137 -0.05 -3.28 21.01
C VAL A 137 0.71 -2.81 19.77
N THR A 138 1.87 -3.39 19.47
CA THR A 138 2.62 -3.04 18.27
C THR A 138 1.84 -3.45 17.03
N CYS A 139 1.79 -2.57 16.02
CA CYS A 139 1.11 -2.85 14.76
C CYS A 139 1.63 -4.15 14.14
N LEU A 140 2.95 -4.31 14.11
CA LEU A 140 3.59 -5.51 13.57
C LEU A 140 3.10 -6.80 14.23
N SER A 141 2.97 -6.85 15.57
CA SER A 141 2.54 -8.07 16.26
C SER A 141 1.14 -8.53 15.85
N CYS A 142 0.23 -7.58 15.56
CA CYS A 142 -1.09 -7.90 15.03
C CYS A 142 -1.04 -8.35 13.55
N HIS A 143 -0.05 -7.88 12.78
CA HIS A 143 0.06 -8.14 11.34
C HIS A 143 0.89 -9.38 10.98
N ILE A 144 1.75 -9.88 11.89
CA ILE A 144 2.56 -11.11 11.68
C ILE A 144 1.72 -12.30 11.20
N PRO A 145 0.52 -12.62 11.78
CA PRO A 145 -0.27 -13.76 11.31
C PRO A 145 -0.68 -13.67 9.85
N ALA A 146 -0.72 -12.45 9.28
CA ALA A 146 -1.04 -12.21 7.87
C ALA A 146 0.21 -12.17 6.95
N ALA A 147 1.38 -12.64 7.40
CA ALA A 147 2.61 -12.55 6.60
C ALA A 147 2.48 -13.18 5.20
N ARG A 148 1.71 -14.29 5.07
CA ARG A 148 1.43 -14.90 3.77
C ARG A 148 0.52 -14.06 2.86
N TYR A 149 -0.11 -13.01 3.38
CA TYR A 149 -0.93 -12.03 2.67
C TYR A 149 -0.24 -10.65 2.70
N ASP A 150 1.08 -10.68 2.61
CA ASP A 150 1.91 -9.49 2.64
C ASP A 150 1.64 -8.60 3.87
N PHE A 151 1.47 -9.21 5.05
CA PHE A 151 1.19 -8.52 6.32
C PHE A 151 -0.10 -7.67 6.34
N VAL A 152 -1.02 -7.86 5.41
CA VAL A 152 -2.29 -7.12 5.38
C VAL A 152 -3.38 -7.94 6.05
N CYS A 153 -3.89 -7.41 7.17
CA CYS A 153 -4.97 -8.04 7.93
C CYS A 153 -6.30 -7.82 7.22
N GLU A 154 -6.95 -8.93 6.89
CA GLU A 154 -8.32 -9.00 6.39
C GLU A 154 -8.99 -10.24 6.98
N GLN A 155 -10.30 -10.34 6.85
CA GLN A 155 -11.02 -11.53 7.30
C GLN A 155 -10.45 -12.80 6.65
N GLY A 156 -10.05 -13.76 7.46
CA GLY A 156 -9.45 -15.02 7.01
C GLY A 156 -7.92 -14.98 6.82
N HIS A 157 -7.25 -13.84 7.08
CA HIS A 157 -5.79 -13.73 6.97
C HIS A 157 -5.03 -14.15 8.24
N GLY A 158 -5.74 -14.57 9.30
CA GLY A 158 -5.14 -15.06 10.54
C GLY A 158 -4.96 -13.99 11.62
N CYS A 159 -5.19 -12.73 11.33
CA CYS A 159 -5.15 -11.67 12.34
C CYS A 159 -6.28 -11.82 13.36
N ALA A 160 -6.01 -11.42 14.60
CA ALA A 160 -7.06 -11.30 15.59
C ALA A 160 -8.13 -10.28 15.15
N PRO A 161 -9.40 -10.49 15.45
CA PRO A 161 -10.45 -9.53 15.19
C PRO A 161 -10.14 -8.19 15.88
N ILE A 162 -10.34 -7.09 15.15
CA ILE A 162 -10.26 -5.76 15.77
C ILE A 162 -11.49 -5.55 16.66
N PRO A 163 -11.36 -4.81 17.78
CA PRO A 163 -12.44 -4.67 18.78
C PRO A 163 -13.52 -3.66 18.38
N ILE A 164 -13.65 -3.37 17.09
CA ILE A 164 -14.68 -2.49 16.53
C ILE A 164 -15.32 -3.15 15.32
N ASP A 165 -16.61 -2.95 15.17
CA ASP A 165 -17.39 -3.49 14.05
C ASP A 165 -17.31 -2.59 12.80
N ASP A 166 -17.84 -3.09 11.68
CA ASP A 166 -17.85 -2.39 10.40
C ASP A 166 -18.59 -1.05 10.48
N LYS A 167 -19.64 -0.95 11.31
CA LYS A 167 -20.40 0.28 11.53
C LYS A 167 -19.51 1.33 12.20
N LYS A 168 -18.77 0.93 13.23
CA LYS A 168 -17.85 1.84 13.93
C LYS A 168 -16.68 2.25 13.05
N ILE A 169 -16.16 1.36 12.20
CA ILE A 169 -15.16 1.70 11.20
C ILE A 169 -15.69 2.76 10.25
N ALA A 170 -16.90 2.57 9.70
CA ALA A 170 -17.53 3.53 8.79
C ALA A 170 -17.76 4.90 9.45
N GLU A 171 -18.18 4.90 10.72
CA GLU A 171 -18.34 6.13 11.51
C GLU A 171 -17.00 6.88 11.63
N LEU A 172 -15.92 6.20 12.05
CA LEU A 172 -14.60 6.80 12.16
C LEU A 172 -14.09 7.35 10.82
N GLN A 173 -14.31 6.63 9.73
CA GLN A 173 -13.98 7.09 8.37
C GLN A 173 -14.79 8.32 7.97
N GLY A 174 -16.04 8.40 8.38
CA GLY A 174 -16.93 9.56 8.15
C GLY A 174 -16.52 10.80 8.93
N MET A 175 -15.92 10.61 10.09
CA MET A 175 -15.48 11.69 10.98
C MET A 175 -14.03 12.16 10.70
N ASP A 176 -13.36 11.69 9.64
CA ASP A 176 -12.01 12.13 9.29
C ASP A 176 -11.99 13.66 9.08
N PRO A 177 -11.33 14.44 9.95
CA PRO A 177 -11.36 15.90 9.89
C PRO A 177 -10.65 16.46 8.65
N ARG A 178 -9.83 15.67 7.99
CA ARG A 178 -9.11 16.05 6.76
C ARG A 178 -10.01 16.00 5.53
N CYS A 179 -11.17 15.36 5.65
CA CYS A 179 -12.12 15.29 4.56
C CYS A 179 -13.00 16.53 4.52
N PRO A 180 -13.29 17.07 3.32
CA PRO A 180 -14.26 18.14 3.19
C PRO A 180 -15.55 17.72 3.89
N SER A 181 -16.09 18.60 4.75
CA SER A 181 -17.41 18.36 5.31
C SER A 181 -18.36 18.19 4.13
N ASN A 182 -18.97 17.01 4.01
CA ASN A 182 -20.15 16.89 3.17
C ASN A 182 -21.16 17.87 3.74
N LYS A 183 -21.24 19.05 3.15
CA LYS A 183 -22.46 19.85 3.29
C LYS A 183 -23.52 18.90 2.75
N ALA A 184 -24.25 18.27 3.68
CA ALA A 184 -25.38 17.44 3.36
C ALA A 184 -26.15 18.18 2.29
N GLY A 185 -26.34 17.52 1.15
CA GLY A 185 -27.18 18.10 0.12
C GLY A 185 -28.47 18.51 0.82
N LYS A 186 -28.76 19.80 0.70
CA LYS A 186 -30.03 20.36 1.19
C LYS A 186 -31.14 19.51 0.57
N PRO A 187 -32.13 19.05 1.35
CA PRO A 187 -33.22 18.27 0.82
C PRO A 187 -33.97 19.01 -0.28
#